data_a38c2b39bd35900771462fae893d63d5
#
_entry.id   a38c2b39bd35900771462fae893d63d5
#
_cell.length_a   1.000
_cell.length_b   1.000
_cell.length_c   1.000
_cell.angle_alpha   90.00
_cell.angle_beta   90.00
_cell.angle_gamma   90.00
#
_symmetry.space_group_name_H-M   'P 1'
#
loop_
_entity.id
_entity.type
_entity.pdbx_description
1 polymer ?
#
loop_
_entity_poly.entity_id
_entity_poly.type
_entity_poly.pdbx_seq_one_letter_code
_entity_poly.pdbx_strand_id
1 'polypeptide(L)'
;MIELVGVTKRYSNGEVSVEALAGVDLRVGEGEFVAVTGPSGSGKSTLMHIVGCLDLPTEGTVMLSGDDVSHLDEKHLAEVRNRRIGFVFQQFNLLAYLSAWRNVELPLLYAGAEPVERRELALAALRGVGLDDRAEHRPGELSGGQQQRVAIARALVGEPALILADEPTGNLDSSSTAEVLSLLRSLHERGRTIVLITHEADVAEQAERVIRIEDGRIVADDPTESAGPRDDGTGS
;
A
#
# COMPACT_ATOMS: atom_id res chain seq x y z
N MET A 1 0.16 7.37 12.25
CA MET A 1 -0.41 7.22 10.90
C MET A 1 -1.54 6.20 10.86
N ILE A 2 -1.29 4.95 11.20
CA ILE A 2 -2.29 3.87 11.32
C ILE A 2 -2.34 3.41 12.77
N GLU A 3 -3.54 3.20 13.33
CA GLU A 3 -3.72 2.56 14.63
C GLU A 3 -4.94 1.63 14.57
N LEU A 4 -4.71 0.38 14.90
CA LEU A 4 -5.71 -0.67 15.05
C LEU A 4 -5.82 -1.04 16.51
N VAL A 5 -7.04 -1.12 17.06
CA VAL A 5 -7.27 -1.50 18.44
C VAL A 5 -8.33 -2.60 18.49
N GLY A 6 -7.90 -3.80 18.87
CA GLY A 6 -8.76 -4.98 19.01
C GLY A 6 -9.48 -5.38 17.71
N VAL A 7 -8.87 -5.15 16.54
CA VAL A 7 -9.54 -5.32 15.24
C VAL A 7 -9.78 -6.80 14.96
N THR A 8 -11.05 -7.13 14.76
CA THR A 8 -11.52 -8.47 14.38
C THR A 8 -12.23 -8.40 13.03
N LYS A 9 -11.99 -9.39 12.17
CA LYS A 9 -12.74 -9.56 10.93
C LYS A 9 -13.23 -10.99 10.79
N ARG A 10 -14.56 -11.14 10.69
CA ARG A 10 -15.24 -12.41 10.43
C ARG A 10 -15.96 -12.34 9.10
N TYR A 11 -15.73 -13.33 8.25
CA TYR A 11 -16.50 -13.56 7.04
C TYR A 11 -17.46 -14.71 7.28
N SER A 12 -18.75 -14.49 7.03
CA SER A 12 -19.78 -15.50 7.21
C SER A 12 -20.43 -15.82 5.85
N ASN A 13 -20.49 -17.10 5.52
CA ASN A 13 -21.21 -17.59 4.36
C ASN A 13 -22.15 -18.72 4.80
N GLY A 14 -23.34 -18.32 5.28
CA GLY A 14 -24.31 -19.24 5.83
C GLY A 14 -23.84 -19.87 7.15
N GLU A 15 -23.61 -21.19 7.16
CA GLU A 15 -23.24 -21.94 8.37
C GLU A 15 -21.74 -21.88 8.71
N VAL A 16 -20.90 -21.44 7.78
CA VAL A 16 -19.44 -21.38 7.99
C VAL A 16 -19.04 -19.93 8.27
N SER A 17 -18.39 -19.72 9.42
CA SER A 17 -17.76 -18.44 9.78
C SER A 17 -16.24 -18.63 9.86
N VAL A 18 -15.50 -17.75 9.17
CA VAL A 18 -14.03 -17.72 9.20
C VAL A 18 -13.61 -16.41 9.86
N GLU A 19 -12.86 -16.51 10.94
CA GLU A 19 -12.24 -15.36 11.60
C GLU A 19 -10.88 -15.09 10.95
N ALA A 20 -10.84 -14.09 10.07
CA ALA A 20 -9.65 -13.75 9.31
C ALA A 20 -8.70 -12.83 10.07
N LEU A 21 -9.22 -12.02 11.02
CA LEU A 21 -8.45 -11.26 12.00
C LEU A 21 -9.08 -11.48 13.38
N ALA A 22 -8.27 -11.67 14.40
CA ALA A 22 -8.68 -12.11 15.72
C ALA A 22 -8.12 -11.21 16.84
N GLY A 23 -8.61 -9.96 16.90
CA GLY A 23 -8.21 -8.98 17.91
C GLY A 23 -6.81 -8.41 17.63
N VAL A 24 -6.61 -7.82 16.45
CA VAL A 24 -5.32 -7.23 16.04
C VAL A 24 -5.16 -5.84 16.65
N ASP A 25 -4.06 -5.65 17.37
CA ASP A 25 -3.54 -4.34 17.78
C ASP A 25 -2.29 -4.03 16.97
N LEU A 26 -2.27 -2.87 16.32
CA LEU A 26 -1.14 -2.44 15.47
C LEU A 26 -1.04 -0.92 15.44
N ARG A 27 0.17 -0.40 15.53
CA ARG A 27 0.44 1.01 15.28
C ARG A 27 1.56 1.16 14.24
N VAL A 28 1.30 1.97 13.22
CA VAL A 28 2.32 2.40 12.23
C VAL A 28 2.41 3.92 12.28
N GLY A 29 3.60 4.44 12.54
CA GLY A 29 3.91 5.87 12.59
C GLY A 29 3.92 6.53 11.20
N GLU A 30 3.98 7.84 11.18
CA GLU A 30 4.23 8.58 9.93
C GLU A 30 5.68 8.38 9.51
N GLY A 31 5.90 8.19 8.21
CA GLY A 31 7.22 7.95 7.65
C GLY A 31 7.80 6.56 7.91
N GLU A 32 7.11 5.64 8.59
CA GLU A 32 7.59 4.27 8.78
C GLU A 32 7.50 3.46 7.49
N PHE A 33 8.47 2.59 7.26
CA PHE A 33 8.42 1.52 6.27
C PHE A 33 8.29 0.18 6.99
N VAL A 34 7.11 -0.43 6.89
CA VAL A 34 6.75 -1.66 7.60
C VAL A 34 6.46 -2.77 6.60
N ALA A 35 7.01 -3.95 6.82
CA ALA A 35 6.64 -5.17 6.11
C ALA A 35 5.69 -6.03 6.94
N VAL A 36 4.66 -6.58 6.31
CA VAL A 36 3.74 -7.55 6.91
C VAL A 36 3.96 -8.90 6.23
N THR A 37 4.35 -9.89 7.02
CA THR A 37 4.68 -11.25 6.56
C THR A 37 3.78 -12.31 7.21
N GLY A 38 3.83 -13.54 6.70
CA GLY A 38 3.11 -14.68 7.25
C GLY A 38 2.70 -15.67 6.17
N PRO A 39 2.27 -16.89 6.55
CA PRO A 39 1.84 -17.92 5.61
C PRO A 39 0.60 -17.51 4.80
N SER A 40 0.31 -18.23 3.72
CA SER A 40 -0.94 -18.04 2.97
C SER A 40 -2.15 -18.29 3.88
N GLY A 41 -3.16 -17.42 3.78
CA GLY A 41 -4.36 -17.51 4.62
C GLY A 41 -4.22 -16.96 6.04
N SER A 42 -3.06 -16.40 6.44
CA SER A 42 -2.84 -15.90 7.80
C SER A 42 -3.60 -14.60 8.16
N GLY A 43 -4.24 -13.94 7.20
CA GLY A 43 -4.97 -12.68 7.43
C GLY A 43 -4.33 -11.42 6.84
N LYS A 44 -3.15 -11.50 6.19
CA LYS A 44 -2.43 -10.34 5.61
C LYS A 44 -3.28 -9.51 4.65
N SER A 45 -3.90 -10.15 3.67
CA SER A 45 -4.75 -9.44 2.69
C SER A 45 -5.98 -8.84 3.35
N THR A 46 -6.54 -9.51 4.38
CA THR A 46 -7.64 -8.95 5.18
C THR A 46 -7.19 -7.71 5.95
N LEU A 47 -6.01 -7.77 6.59
CA LEU A 47 -5.42 -6.60 7.26
C LEU A 47 -5.24 -5.45 6.27
N MET A 48 -4.67 -5.72 5.09
CA MET A 48 -4.50 -4.71 4.04
C MET A 48 -5.83 -4.11 3.59
N HIS A 49 -6.87 -4.93 3.41
CA HIS A 49 -8.19 -4.44 3.02
C HIS A 49 -8.80 -3.53 4.09
N ILE A 50 -8.63 -3.86 5.37
CA ILE A 50 -9.11 -3.02 6.49
C ILE A 50 -8.34 -1.70 6.53
N VAL A 51 -6.99 -1.74 6.57
CA VAL A 51 -6.12 -0.55 6.58
C VAL A 51 -6.33 0.30 5.33
N GLY A 52 -6.57 -0.37 4.20
CA GLY A 52 -6.84 0.25 2.90
C GLY A 52 -8.25 0.80 2.72
N CYS A 53 -9.10 0.73 3.75
CA CYS A 53 -10.51 1.14 3.64
C CYS A 53 -11.26 0.44 2.48
N LEU A 54 -10.84 -0.78 2.10
CA LEU A 54 -11.52 -1.63 1.10
C LEU A 54 -12.57 -2.52 1.76
N ASP A 55 -12.46 -2.72 3.08
CA ASP A 55 -13.40 -3.47 3.91
C ASP A 55 -13.45 -2.85 5.32
N LEU A 56 -14.50 -3.12 6.06
CA LEU A 56 -14.68 -2.66 7.43
C LEU A 56 -14.36 -3.77 8.43
N PRO A 57 -13.85 -3.45 9.64
CA PRO A 57 -13.72 -4.42 10.70
C PRO A 57 -15.11 -4.93 11.15
N THR A 58 -15.17 -6.15 11.70
CA THR A 58 -16.38 -6.65 12.37
C THR A 58 -16.47 -6.06 13.77
N GLU A 59 -15.35 -5.94 14.45
CA GLU A 59 -15.20 -5.35 15.80
C GLU A 59 -13.85 -4.62 15.89
N GLY A 60 -13.71 -3.72 16.86
CA GLY A 60 -12.51 -2.94 17.08
C GLY A 60 -12.51 -1.61 16.33
N THR A 61 -11.42 -0.86 16.48
CA THR A 61 -11.28 0.50 15.95
C THR A 61 -10.11 0.60 14.99
N VAL A 62 -10.30 1.32 13.89
CA VAL A 62 -9.29 1.62 12.87
C VAL A 62 -9.16 3.12 12.74
N MET A 63 -8.01 3.65 13.12
CA MET A 63 -7.67 5.07 12.95
C MET A 63 -6.71 5.22 11.77
N LEU A 64 -6.98 6.15 10.89
CA LEU A 64 -6.10 6.51 9.76
C LEU A 64 -5.85 8.02 9.74
N SER A 65 -4.59 8.43 9.95
CA SER A 65 -4.20 9.85 10.06
C SER A 65 -5.03 10.64 11.10
N GLY A 66 -5.38 10.00 12.21
CA GLY A 66 -6.15 10.60 13.29
C GLY A 66 -7.68 10.55 13.16
N ASP A 67 -8.20 10.05 12.03
CA ASP A 67 -9.64 9.89 11.82
C ASP A 67 -10.08 8.43 12.02
N ASP A 68 -11.19 8.22 12.73
CA ASP A 68 -11.81 6.90 12.87
C ASP A 68 -12.54 6.53 11.57
N VAL A 69 -12.06 5.44 10.93
CA VAL A 69 -12.63 4.94 9.68
C VAL A 69 -13.46 3.67 9.87
N SER A 70 -13.62 3.18 11.11
CA SER A 70 -14.22 1.88 11.43
C SER A 70 -15.66 1.73 10.99
N HIS A 71 -16.40 2.84 10.90
CA HIS A 71 -17.85 2.84 10.67
C HIS A 71 -18.30 3.78 9.54
N LEU A 72 -17.35 4.22 8.69
CA LEU A 72 -17.66 5.08 7.56
C LEU A 72 -18.52 4.33 6.53
N ASP A 73 -19.44 5.04 5.88
CA ASP A 73 -20.14 4.52 4.73
C ASP A 73 -19.23 4.41 3.49
N GLU A 74 -19.67 3.69 2.47
CA GLU A 74 -18.85 3.42 1.27
C GLU A 74 -18.43 4.71 0.54
N LYS A 75 -19.23 5.77 0.58
CA LYS A 75 -18.87 7.04 -0.04
C LYS A 75 -17.67 7.69 0.68
N HIS A 76 -17.71 7.75 2.00
CA HIS A 76 -16.62 8.33 2.79
C HIS A 76 -15.36 7.46 2.74
N LEU A 77 -15.51 6.11 2.76
CA LEU A 77 -14.40 5.20 2.54
C LEU A 77 -13.74 5.43 1.17
N ALA A 78 -14.53 5.62 0.10
CA ALA A 78 -14.00 5.92 -1.23
C ALA A 78 -13.25 7.27 -1.28
N GLU A 79 -13.71 8.29 -0.56
CA GLU A 79 -13.00 9.57 -0.42
C GLU A 79 -11.67 9.42 0.32
N VAL A 80 -11.65 8.64 1.42
CA VAL A 80 -10.41 8.34 2.17
C VAL A 80 -9.43 7.58 1.29
N ARG A 81 -9.88 6.51 0.61
CA ARG A 81 -9.04 5.73 -0.32
C ARG A 81 -8.41 6.62 -1.39
N ASN A 82 -9.20 7.46 -2.02
CA ASN A 82 -8.74 8.30 -3.12
C ASN A 82 -7.71 9.36 -2.68
N ARG A 83 -7.90 9.96 -1.50
CA ARG A 83 -7.09 11.09 -1.05
C ARG A 83 -5.89 10.71 -0.20
N ARG A 84 -5.95 9.57 0.52
CA ARG A 84 -4.96 9.25 1.56
C ARG A 84 -4.16 8.01 1.28
N ILE A 85 -4.62 7.12 0.37
CA ILE A 85 -4.03 5.80 0.17
C ILE A 85 -3.65 5.60 -1.29
N GLY A 86 -2.38 5.27 -1.52
CA GLY A 86 -1.88 4.79 -2.80
C GLY A 86 -1.74 3.28 -2.78
N PHE A 87 -2.42 2.57 -3.69
CA PHE A 87 -2.35 1.12 -3.79
C PHE A 87 -1.39 0.67 -4.89
N VAL A 88 -0.54 -0.29 -4.56
CA VAL A 88 0.34 -1.00 -5.49
C VAL A 88 0.07 -2.49 -5.35
N PHE A 89 -0.36 -3.17 -6.42
CA PHE A 89 -0.74 -4.57 -6.41
C PHE A 89 0.22 -5.43 -7.23
N GLN A 90 0.28 -6.72 -6.92
CA GLN A 90 1.07 -7.72 -7.64
C GLN A 90 0.71 -7.80 -9.13
N GLN A 91 -0.57 -7.71 -9.50
CA GLN A 91 -1.05 -7.79 -10.88
C GLN A 91 -1.13 -6.44 -11.59
N PHE A 92 -0.44 -5.39 -11.07
CA PHE A 92 -0.41 -4.01 -11.58
C PHE A 92 -1.78 -3.32 -11.64
N ASN A 93 -2.85 -4.03 -11.96
CA ASN A 93 -4.24 -3.55 -12.10
C ASN A 93 -4.35 -2.30 -12.99
N LEU A 94 -3.62 -2.32 -14.12
CA LEU A 94 -3.70 -1.28 -15.14
C LEU A 94 -4.85 -1.58 -16.11
N LEU A 95 -5.55 -0.54 -16.54
CA LEU A 95 -6.56 -0.65 -17.58
C LEU A 95 -5.88 -0.80 -18.95
N ALA A 96 -5.97 -1.98 -19.54
CA ALA A 96 -5.21 -2.37 -20.73
C ALA A 96 -5.48 -1.52 -21.98
N TYR A 97 -6.65 -0.89 -22.06
CA TYR A 97 -7.05 -0.02 -23.16
C TYR A 97 -6.63 1.44 -23.00
N LEU A 98 -6.12 1.84 -21.84
CA LEU A 98 -5.60 3.18 -21.56
C LEU A 98 -4.07 3.21 -21.69
N SER A 99 -3.52 4.35 -22.11
CA SER A 99 -2.07 4.59 -22.05
C SER A 99 -1.57 4.70 -20.60
N ALA A 100 -0.24 4.71 -20.41
CA ALA A 100 0.38 4.80 -19.09
C ALA A 100 -0.07 6.07 -18.35
N TRP A 101 0.01 7.26 -18.99
CA TRP A 101 -0.43 8.49 -18.33
C TRP A 101 -1.94 8.51 -18.03
N ARG A 102 -2.76 7.89 -18.88
CA ARG A 102 -4.20 7.75 -18.63
C ARG A 102 -4.49 6.83 -17.44
N ASN A 103 -3.71 5.79 -17.22
CA ASN A 103 -3.79 4.97 -16.02
C ASN A 103 -3.40 5.77 -14.77
N VAL A 104 -2.35 6.59 -14.87
CA VAL A 104 -1.87 7.40 -13.75
C VAL A 104 -2.83 8.52 -13.38
N GLU A 105 -3.54 9.15 -14.34
CA GLU A 105 -4.49 10.23 -14.03
C GLU A 105 -5.76 9.77 -13.29
N LEU A 106 -6.07 8.46 -13.24
CA LEU A 106 -7.35 7.95 -12.72
C LEU A 106 -7.71 8.45 -11.31
N PRO A 107 -6.80 8.44 -10.31
CA PRO A 107 -7.12 8.98 -8.99
C PRO A 107 -7.51 10.45 -9.02
N LEU A 108 -6.85 11.24 -9.87
CA LEU A 108 -7.14 12.68 -10.02
C LEU A 108 -8.50 12.94 -10.69
N LEU A 109 -8.90 12.03 -11.60
CA LEU A 109 -10.25 12.07 -12.21
C LEU A 109 -11.34 11.92 -11.14
N TYR A 110 -11.18 10.95 -10.23
CA TYR A 110 -12.09 10.73 -9.12
C TYR A 110 -12.03 11.85 -8.06
N ALA A 111 -10.88 12.50 -7.91
CA ALA A 111 -10.72 13.68 -7.06
C ALA A 111 -11.36 14.95 -7.65
N GLY A 112 -11.80 14.92 -8.93
CA GLY A 112 -12.44 16.05 -9.60
C GLY A 112 -11.46 17.12 -10.12
N ALA A 113 -10.17 16.78 -10.29
CA ALA A 113 -9.18 17.72 -10.83
C ALA A 113 -9.45 18.04 -12.32
N GLU A 114 -9.07 19.24 -12.76
CA GLU A 114 -9.28 19.70 -14.13
C GLU A 114 -8.44 18.91 -15.16
N PRO A 115 -8.93 18.69 -16.39
CA PRO A 115 -8.28 17.83 -17.38
C PRO A 115 -6.81 18.18 -17.69
N VAL A 116 -6.50 19.49 -17.76
CA VAL A 116 -5.13 19.96 -18.05
C VAL A 116 -4.20 19.63 -16.88
N GLU A 117 -4.63 19.93 -15.67
CA GLU A 117 -3.91 19.64 -14.42
C GLU A 117 -3.65 18.14 -14.26
N ARG A 118 -4.68 17.29 -14.49
CA ARG A 118 -4.52 15.83 -14.40
C ARG A 118 -3.42 15.31 -15.31
N ARG A 119 -3.38 15.80 -16.56
CA ARG A 119 -2.37 15.38 -17.53
C ARG A 119 -0.97 15.79 -17.08
N GLU A 120 -0.80 17.03 -16.63
CA GLU A 120 0.49 17.54 -16.16
C GLU A 120 1.01 16.76 -14.96
N LEU A 121 0.15 16.51 -13.96
CA LEU A 121 0.49 15.73 -12.78
C LEU A 121 0.81 14.26 -13.12
N ALA A 122 0.02 13.64 -14.01
CA ALA A 122 0.27 12.26 -14.43
C ALA A 122 1.61 12.11 -15.17
N LEU A 123 1.94 13.06 -16.05
CA LEU A 123 3.23 13.06 -16.74
C LEU A 123 4.39 13.34 -15.77
N ALA A 124 4.19 14.20 -14.77
CA ALA A 124 5.17 14.44 -13.71
C ALA A 124 5.41 13.18 -12.86
N ALA A 125 4.34 12.46 -12.51
CA ALA A 125 4.44 11.20 -11.78
C ALA A 125 5.20 10.13 -12.58
N LEU A 126 4.94 10.00 -13.90
CA LEU A 126 5.68 9.09 -14.77
C LEU A 126 7.17 9.45 -14.87
N ARG A 127 7.52 10.74 -14.97
CA ARG A 127 8.93 11.18 -14.90
C ARG A 127 9.58 10.77 -13.58
N GLY A 128 8.85 10.89 -12.47
CA GLY A 128 9.32 10.51 -11.15
C GLY A 128 9.69 9.03 -11.01
N VAL A 129 9.17 8.16 -11.89
CA VAL A 129 9.48 6.72 -11.95
C VAL A 129 10.28 6.33 -13.20
N GLY A 130 10.83 7.30 -13.94
CA GLY A 130 11.67 7.07 -15.13
C GLY A 130 10.93 6.51 -16.34
N LEU A 131 9.68 6.95 -16.59
CA LEU A 131 8.82 6.48 -17.69
C LEU A 131 8.23 7.63 -18.53
N ASP A 132 8.91 8.77 -18.60
CA ASP A 132 8.46 9.94 -19.37
C ASP A 132 8.36 9.65 -20.87
N ASP A 133 9.29 8.85 -21.43
CA ASP A 133 9.31 8.41 -22.83
C ASP A 133 8.28 7.30 -23.13
N ARG A 134 7.60 6.77 -22.13
CA ARG A 134 6.61 5.68 -22.21
C ARG A 134 5.18 6.13 -21.90
N ALA A 135 4.95 7.43 -21.72
CA ALA A 135 3.66 7.97 -21.29
C ALA A 135 2.46 7.54 -22.18
N GLU A 136 2.65 7.46 -23.48
CA GLU A 136 1.60 7.10 -24.45
C GLU A 136 1.50 5.58 -24.69
N HIS A 137 2.42 4.75 -24.15
CA HIS A 137 2.37 3.29 -24.31
C HIS A 137 1.22 2.69 -23.49
N ARG A 138 0.60 1.64 -24.03
CA ARG A 138 -0.39 0.84 -23.34
C ARG A 138 0.29 -0.26 -22.51
N PRO A 139 -0.37 -0.81 -21.48
CA PRO A 139 0.21 -1.87 -20.64
C PRO A 139 0.82 -3.04 -21.42
N GLY A 140 0.16 -3.50 -22.51
CA GLY A 140 0.69 -4.58 -23.36
C GLY A 140 1.97 -4.24 -24.14
N GLU A 141 2.38 -2.99 -24.16
CA GLU A 141 3.61 -2.50 -24.83
C GLU A 141 4.75 -2.23 -23.83
N LEU A 142 4.50 -2.52 -22.54
CA LEU A 142 5.42 -2.29 -21.43
C LEU A 142 5.89 -3.61 -20.83
N SER A 143 7.14 -3.68 -20.36
CA SER A 143 7.62 -4.81 -19.55
C SER A 143 6.89 -4.86 -18.20
N GLY A 144 6.97 -6.00 -17.48
CA GLY A 144 6.37 -6.15 -16.16
C GLY A 144 6.86 -5.09 -15.16
N GLY A 145 8.18 -4.83 -15.13
CA GLY A 145 8.76 -3.78 -14.28
C GLY A 145 8.31 -2.36 -14.67
N GLN A 146 8.12 -2.09 -15.98
CA GLN A 146 7.56 -0.82 -16.43
C GLN A 146 6.08 -0.68 -16.03
N GLN A 147 5.28 -1.75 -16.17
CA GLN A 147 3.88 -1.75 -15.72
C GLN A 147 3.78 -1.49 -14.22
N GLN A 148 4.64 -2.11 -13.41
CA GLN A 148 4.67 -1.89 -11.97
C GLN A 148 5.06 -0.45 -11.63
N ARG A 149 6.03 0.14 -12.32
CA ARG A 149 6.37 1.55 -12.14
C ARG A 149 5.22 2.51 -12.54
N VAL A 150 4.43 2.17 -13.57
CA VAL A 150 3.19 2.90 -13.89
C VAL A 150 2.18 2.77 -12.74
N ALA A 151 2.02 1.58 -12.15
CA ALA A 151 1.13 1.37 -11.01
C ALA A 151 1.58 2.17 -9.77
N ILE A 152 2.90 2.24 -9.53
CA ILE A 152 3.47 3.09 -8.46
C ILE A 152 3.22 4.58 -8.77
N ALA A 153 3.46 5.05 -9.99
CA ALA A 153 3.17 6.43 -10.38
C ALA A 153 1.69 6.79 -10.16
N ARG A 154 0.77 5.87 -10.50
CA ARG A 154 -0.66 6.01 -10.23
C ARG A 154 -0.95 6.09 -8.73
N ALA A 155 -0.29 5.27 -7.92
CA ALA A 155 -0.46 5.31 -6.48
C ALA A 155 0.01 6.64 -5.86
N LEU A 156 1.01 7.30 -6.47
CA LEU A 156 1.64 8.52 -5.95
C LEU A 156 1.01 9.82 -6.45
N VAL A 157 0.28 9.81 -7.57
CA VAL A 157 -0.16 11.03 -8.26
C VAL A 157 -1.06 11.94 -7.43
N GLY A 158 -1.82 11.35 -6.48
CA GLY A 158 -2.67 12.07 -5.53
C GLY A 158 -1.95 12.48 -4.24
N GLU A 159 -0.62 12.32 -4.17
CA GLU A 159 0.20 12.61 -2.97
C GLU A 159 -0.33 11.94 -1.70
N PRO A 160 -0.58 10.61 -1.71
CA PRO A 160 -1.17 9.93 -0.57
C PRO A 160 -0.26 9.98 0.66
N ALA A 161 -0.88 9.95 1.83
CA ALA A 161 -0.15 9.87 3.10
C ALA A 161 0.40 8.46 3.36
N LEU A 162 -0.27 7.42 2.80
CA LEU A 162 0.05 6.01 2.98
C LEU A 162 0.16 5.29 1.63
N ILE A 163 1.21 4.48 1.46
CA ILE A 163 1.36 3.54 0.34
C ILE A 163 1.15 2.13 0.87
N LEU A 164 0.17 1.42 0.31
CA LEU A 164 -0.08 0.02 0.57
C LEU A 164 0.37 -0.82 -0.63
N ALA A 165 1.39 -1.64 -0.45
CA ALA A 165 1.96 -2.47 -1.50
C ALA A 165 1.72 -3.95 -1.20
N ASP A 166 0.90 -4.62 -2.03
CA ASP A 166 0.57 -6.04 -1.92
C ASP A 166 1.39 -6.84 -2.92
N GLU A 167 2.40 -7.55 -2.42
CA GLU A 167 3.34 -8.36 -3.20
C GLU A 167 3.86 -7.65 -4.47
N PRO A 168 4.39 -6.41 -4.35
CA PRO A 168 4.66 -5.55 -5.50
C PRO A 168 5.73 -6.09 -6.46
N THR A 169 6.44 -7.15 -6.08
CA THR A 169 7.54 -7.78 -6.84
C THR A 169 7.21 -9.18 -7.31
N GLY A 170 6.11 -9.79 -6.85
CA GLY A 170 5.81 -11.21 -7.05
C GLY A 170 5.63 -11.66 -8.51
N ASN A 171 5.47 -10.73 -9.47
CA ASN A 171 5.36 -11.03 -10.91
C ASN A 171 6.53 -10.47 -11.74
N LEU A 172 7.65 -10.11 -11.08
CA LEU A 172 8.78 -9.44 -11.71
C LEU A 172 10.02 -10.36 -11.79
N ASP A 173 10.87 -10.10 -12.78
CA ASP A 173 12.23 -10.63 -12.79
C ASP A 173 13.11 -9.93 -11.75
N SER A 174 14.28 -10.51 -11.44
CA SER A 174 15.17 -10.02 -10.39
C SER A 174 15.65 -8.57 -10.61
N SER A 175 15.86 -8.15 -11.87
CA SER A 175 16.31 -6.79 -12.15
C SER A 175 15.18 -5.78 -11.93
N SER A 176 13.98 -6.09 -12.39
CA SER A 176 12.79 -5.27 -12.16
C SER A 176 12.40 -5.22 -10.68
N THR A 177 12.57 -6.32 -9.96
CA THR A 177 12.40 -6.38 -8.50
C THR A 177 13.31 -5.38 -7.81
N ALA A 178 14.61 -5.39 -8.13
CA ALA A 178 15.58 -4.46 -7.52
C ALA A 178 15.23 -2.99 -7.81
N GLU A 179 14.79 -2.67 -9.03
CA GLU A 179 14.35 -1.32 -9.41
C GLU A 179 13.12 -0.87 -8.61
N VAL A 180 12.11 -1.73 -8.46
CA VAL A 180 10.89 -1.42 -7.70
C VAL A 180 11.18 -1.23 -6.22
N LEU A 181 12.01 -2.09 -5.62
CA LEU A 181 12.40 -1.97 -4.21
C LEU A 181 13.24 -0.70 -3.96
N SER A 182 14.15 -0.36 -4.88
CA SER A 182 14.90 0.89 -4.83
C SER A 182 13.99 2.11 -4.89
N LEU A 183 12.94 2.07 -5.73
CA LEU A 183 11.94 3.13 -5.81
C LEU A 183 11.17 3.26 -4.50
N LEU A 184 10.67 2.16 -3.91
CA LEU A 184 9.97 2.19 -2.63
C LEU A 184 10.85 2.75 -1.51
N ARG A 185 12.13 2.35 -1.45
CA ARG A 185 13.09 2.94 -0.50
C ARG A 185 13.25 4.45 -0.70
N SER A 186 13.41 4.90 -1.93
CA SER A 186 13.55 6.34 -2.21
C SER A 186 12.31 7.15 -1.81
N LEU A 187 11.13 6.54 -1.86
CA LEU A 187 9.88 7.15 -1.38
C LEU A 187 9.84 7.24 0.14
N HIS A 188 10.28 6.18 0.82
CA HIS A 188 10.41 6.16 2.28
C HIS A 188 11.42 7.23 2.76
N GLU A 189 12.61 7.31 2.15
CA GLU A 189 13.64 8.33 2.44
C GLU A 189 13.11 9.78 2.29
N ARG A 190 12.06 9.97 1.47
CA ARG A 190 11.34 11.24 1.33
C ARG A 190 10.20 11.42 2.34
N GLY A 191 10.12 10.54 3.34
CA GLY A 191 9.14 10.61 4.43
C GLY A 191 7.78 9.99 4.14
N ARG A 192 7.64 9.16 3.08
CA ARG A 192 6.37 8.46 2.81
C ARG A 192 6.22 7.26 3.75
N THR A 193 5.02 7.09 4.29
CA THR A 193 4.66 5.88 5.06
C THR A 193 4.35 4.75 4.09
N ILE A 194 4.98 3.59 4.28
CA ILE A 194 4.82 2.42 3.41
C ILE A 194 4.46 1.20 4.25
N VAL A 195 3.40 0.50 3.88
CA VAL A 195 3.09 -0.85 4.37
C VAL A 195 3.18 -1.82 3.21
N LEU A 196 4.14 -2.73 3.30
CA LEU A 196 4.46 -3.73 2.29
C LEU A 196 3.99 -5.10 2.76
N ILE A 197 3.17 -5.78 1.97
CA ILE A 197 2.82 -7.18 2.21
C ILE A 197 3.68 -8.05 1.30
N THR A 198 4.36 -9.02 1.88
CA THR A 198 5.18 -9.97 1.14
C THR A 198 5.32 -11.28 1.88
N HIS A 199 5.56 -12.35 1.15
CA HIS A 199 5.99 -13.64 1.71
C HIS A 199 7.48 -13.92 1.47
N GLU A 200 8.18 -13.01 0.76
CA GLU A 200 9.61 -13.10 0.46
C GLU A 200 10.42 -12.42 1.57
N ALA A 201 11.33 -13.14 2.22
CA ALA A 201 12.13 -12.60 3.32
C ALA A 201 13.03 -11.45 2.88
N ASP A 202 13.72 -11.60 1.74
CA ASP A 202 14.64 -10.60 1.19
C ASP A 202 13.92 -9.26 0.85
N VAL A 203 12.62 -9.35 0.49
CA VAL A 203 11.77 -8.19 0.24
C VAL A 203 11.33 -7.55 1.56
N ALA A 204 10.99 -8.35 2.57
CA ALA A 204 10.61 -7.86 3.89
C ALA A 204 11.76 -7.15 4.61
N GLU A 205 13.00 -7.60 4.42
CA GLU A 205 14.22 -6.98 4.98
C GLU A 205 14.50 -5.57 4.43
N GLN A 206 13.81 -5.14 3.38
CA GLN A 206 13.90 -3.77 2.89
C GLN A 206 13.16 -2.75 3.77
N ALA A 207 12.21 -3.22 4.58
CA ALA A 207 11.49 -2.39 5.55
C ALA A 207 12.33 -2.20 6.83
N GLU A 208 11.99 -1.21 7.64
CA GLU A 208 12.62 -0.96 8.94
C GLU A 208 12.06 -1.86 10.05
N ARG A 209 10.88 -2.45 9.82
CA ARG A 209 10.14 -3.23 10.80
C ARG A 209 9.35 -4.32 10.11
N VAL A 210 9.38 -5.53 10.66
CA VAL A 210 8.62 -6.68 10.15
C VAL A 210 7.58 -7.10 11.16
N ILE A 211 6.34 -7.15 10.71
CA ILE A 211 5.19 -7.64 11.45
C ILE A 211 4.83 -9.02 10.89
N ARG A 212 4.78 -10.02 11.75
CA ARG A 212 4.39 -11.37 11.36
C ARG A 212 2.98 -11.69 11.82
N ILE A 213 2.14 -12.13 10.88
CA ILE A 213 0.77 -12.54 11.14
C ILE A 213 0.62 -14.04 10.93
N GLU A 214 0.02 -14.73 11.92
CA GLU A 214 -0.39 -16.12 11.86
C GLU A 214 -1.80 -16.25 12.44
N ASP A 215 -2.66 -17.00 11.77
CA ASP A 215 -4.05 -17.28 12.20
C ASP A 215 -4.82 -16.01 12.64
N GLY A 216 -4.68 -14.92 11.87
CA GLY A 216 -5.34 -13.65 12.14
C GLY A 216 -4.81 -12.85 13.31
N ARG A 217 -3.63 -13.21 13.87
CA ARG A 217 -3.00 -12.53 15.02
C ARG A 217 -1.60 -12.08 14.68
N ILE A 218 -1.17 -10.96 15.26
CA ILE A 218 0.23 -10.56 15.23
C ILE A 218 0.99 -11.44 16.23
N VAL A 219 1.99 -12.18 15.73
CA VAL A 219 2.82 -13.10 16.55
C VAL A 219 4.23 -12.56 16.76
N ALA A 220 4.67 -11.61 15.93
CA ALA A 220 5.94 -10.91 16.09
C ALA A 220 5.84 -9.50 15.49
N ASP A 221 6.63 -8.58 16.02
CA ASP A 221 6.70 -7.18 15.62
C ASP A 221 8.09 -6.65 15.95
N ASP A 222 9.03 -6.85 15.02
CA ASP A 222 10.46 -6.67 15.26
C ASP A 222 11.06 -5.64 14.31
N PRO A 223 12.02 -4.81 14.76
CA PRO A 223 12.83 -3.99 13.87
C PRO A 223 13.73 -4.88 13.01
N THR A 224 14.02 -4.44 11.78
CA THR A 224 15.00 -5.10 10.91
C THR A 224 16.41 -4.58 11.17
N GLU A 225 17.42 -5.29 10.67
CA GLU A 225 18.82 -4.82 10.73
C GLU A 225 19.05 -3.52 9.95
N SER A 226 18.19 -3.22 8.98
CA SER A 226 18.21 -1.98 8.20
C SER A 226 17.68 -0.77 8.96
N ALA A 227 16.94 -0.98 10.07
CA ALA A 227 16.54 0.08 10.98
C ALA A 227 17.78 0.60 11.73
N GLY A 228 18.29 1.76 11.32
CA GLY A 228 19.29 2.47 12.13
C GLY A 228 18.79 2.70 13.56
N PRO A 229 19.69 2.96 14.54
CA PRO A 229 19.29 3.17 15.93
C PRO A 229 18.25 4.30 15.99
N ARG A 230 17.06 3.99 16.50
CA ARG A 230 16.02 5.00 16.74
C ARG A 230 16.56 5.95 17.81
N ASP A 231 16.55 7.24 17.48
CA ASP A 231 16.79 8.30 18.46
C ASP A 231 15.55 8.34 19.38
N ASP A 232 15.54 7.48 20.39
CA ASP A 232 14.52 7.50 21.44
C ASP A 232 14.73 8.79 22.22
N GLY A 233 14.06 9.86 21.73
CA GLY A 233 14.05 11.19 22.37
C GLY A 233 13.48 11.17 23.79
N THR A 234 14.09 10.39 24.68
CA THR A 234 13.98 10.49 26.14
C THR A 234 15.07 11.43 26.64
N GLY A 235 14.84 12.70 26.41
CA GLY A 235 15.66 13.79 26.93
C GLY A 235 14.81 14.66 27.87
N SER A 236 14.93 14.36 29.18
CA SER A 236 14.69 15.17 30.38
C SER A 236 13.80 16.41 30.28
#